data_79b2fb3f6097f3e8e54944b9d7c5b4d0
#
_entry.id   79b2fb3f6097f3e8e54944b9d7c5b4d0
#
_cell.length_a   1.000
_cell.length_b   1.000
_cell.length_c   1.000
_cell.angle_alpha   90.00
_cell.angle_beta   90.00
_cell.angle_gamma   90.00
#
_symmetry.space_group_name_H-M   'P 1'
#
loop_
_entity.id
_entity.type
_entity.pdbx_description
1 polymer ?
#
loop_
_entity_poly.entity_id
_entity_poly.type
_entity_poly.pdbx_seq_one_letter_code
_entity_poly.pdbx_strand_id
1 'polypeptide(L)'
;VAIASLDVFDFRRGAEAILQLAIEANGHLNDRAPWKLIKQEENRDSVAADLYAVLETCRLVAVLLTPLLPDLATRMLAQLGLEPIPCGASGGAAIPPPWSEPLRWGGLRGGSPLPEPVPVMQRLELESPL
;
A
#
# COMPACT_ATOMS: atom_id res chain seq x y z
N VAL A 1 10.92 -1.63 12.03
CA VAL A 1 11.65 -0.36 11.89
C VAL A 1 10.67 0.81 11.74
N ALA A 2 9.79 0.85 10.73
CA ALA A 2 8.90 1.98 10.48
C ALA A 2 8.08 2.40 11.71
N ILE A 3 7.35 1.49 12.35
CA ILE A 3 6.52 1.77 13.54
C ILE A 3 7.39 2.30 14.67
N ALA A 4 8.49 1.61 15.01
CA ALA A 4 9.36 2.03 16.10
C ALA A 4 9.99 3.43 15.86
N SER A 5 10.21 3.81 14.60
CA SER A 5 10.70 5.15 14.26
C SER A 5 9.61 6.20 14.40
N LEU A 6 8.37 5.88 14.03
CA LEU A 6 7.23 6.78 14.20
C LEU A 6 6.90 7.00 15.68
N ASP A 7 7.03 5.98 16.52
CA ASP A 7 6.80 6.06 17.98
C ASP A 7 7.78 7.03 18.67
N VAL A 8 8.98 7.23 18.13
CA VAL A 8 9.97 8.18 18.63
C VAL A 8 10.07 9.46 17.79
N PHE A 9 9.06 9.72 16.94
CA PHE A 9 8.99 10.90 16.06
C PHE A 9 10.13 11.02 15.04
N ASP A 10 10.83 9.95 14.72
CA ASP A 10 11.79 9.91 13.61
C ASP A 10 11.06 9.64 12.27
N PHE A 11 10.35 10.66 11.81
CA PHE A 11 9.52 10.58 10.59
C PHE A 11 10.34 10.27 9.34
N ARG A 12 11.58 10.80 9.26
CA ARG A 12 12.44 10.52 8.11
C ARG A 12 12.78 9.04 8.01
N ARG A 13 13.24 8.46 9.09
CA ARG A 13 13.57 7.03 9.13
C ARG A 13 12.34 6.13 8.96
N GLY A 14 11.21 6.57 9.50
CA GLY A 14 9.92 5.90 9.29
C GLY A 14 9.53 5.88 7.81
N ALA A 15 9.58 7.03 7.15
CA ALA A 15 9.27 7.16 5.72
C ALA A 15 10.25 6.37 4.83
N GLU A 16 11.55 6.41 5.12
CA GLU A 16 12.58 5.63 4.41
C GLU A 16 12.30 4.13 4.51
N ALA A 17 11.91 3.63 5.68
CA ALA A 17 11.60 2.21 5.87
C ALA A 17 10.32 1.79 5.12
N ILE A 18 9.30 2.66 5.06
CA ILE A 18 8.09 2.40 4.27
C ILE A 18 8.41 2.37 2.77
N LEU A 19 9.21 3.33 2.30
CA LEU A 19 9.63 3.39 0.91
C LEU A 19 10.46 2.17 0.51
N GLN A 20 11.35 1.71 1.39
CA GLN A 20 12.14 0.51 1.16
C GLN A 20 11.26 -0.73 0.96
N LEU A 21 10.19 -0.87 1.73
CA LEU A 21 9.23 -1.96 1.56
C LEU A 21 8.57 -1.93 0.17
N ALA A 22 8.21 -0.74 -0.32
CA ALA A 22 7.64 -0.57 -1.66
C ALA A 22 8.66 -0.90 -2.76
N ILE A 23 9.93 -0.51 -2.58
CA ILE A 23 11.03 -0.82 -3.52
C ILE A 23 11.25 -2.32 -3.60
N GLU A 24 11.27 -3.01 -2.48
CA GLU A 24 11.45 -4.48 -2.42
C GLU A 24 10.29 -5.21 -3.09
N ALA A 25 9.04 -4.77 -2.87
CA ALA A 25 7.87 -5.34 -3.54
C ALA A 25 7.95 -5.16 -5.07
N ASN A 26 8.38 -3.98 -5.53
CA ASN A 26 8.55 -3.71 -6.95
C ASN A 26 9.70 -4.56 -7.56
N GLY A 27 10.80 -4.72 -6.83
CA GLY A 27 11.89 -5.62 -7.21
C GLY A 27 11.41 -7.06 -7.36
N HIS A 28 10.70 -7.57 -6.36
CA HIS A 28 10.11 -8.91 -6.40
C HIS A 28 9.19 -9.09 -7.62
N LEU A 29 8.31 -8.12 -7.90
CA LEU A 29 7.42 -8.18 -9.06
C LEU A 29 8.19 -8.26 -10.38
N ASN A 30 9.27 -7.48 -10.52
CA ASN A 30 10.11 -7.49 -11.72
C ASN A 30 10.88 -8.81 -11.88
N ASP A 31 11.44 -9.36 -10.80
CA ASP A 31 12.21 -10.61 -10.81
C ASP A 31 11.31 -11.80 -11.15
N ARG A 32 10.12 -11.85 -10.58
CA ARG A 32 9.14 -12.90 -10.86
C ARG A 32 8.49 -12.79 -12.24
N ALA A 33 8.40 -11.57 -12.79
CA ALA A 33 7.84 -11.28 -14.10
C ALA A 33 6.52 -12.04 -14.40
N PRO A 34 5.47 -11.89 -13.58
CA PRO A 34 4.24 -12.70 -13.66
C PRO A 34 3.55 -12.61 -15.02
N TRP A 35 3.72 -11.51 -15.73
CA TRP A 35 3.22 -11.32 -17.11
C TRP A 35 3.81 -12.30 -18.14
N LYS A 36 4.98 -12.86 -17.85
CA LYS A 36 5.59 -13.91 -18.69
C LYS A 36 5.07 -15.30 -18.32
N LEU A 37 4.86 -15.53 -17.03
CA LEU A 37 4.51 -16.84 -16.48
C LEU A 37 3.01 -17.16 -16.62
N ILE A 38 2.15 -16.14 -16.60
CA ILE A 38 0.68 -16.31 -16.63
C ILE A 38 0.16 -17.01 -17.91
N LYS A 39 0.98 -17.04 -18.95
CA LYS A 39 0.64 -17.70 -20.21
C LYS A 39 0.63 -19.23 -20.10
N GLN A 40 1.23 -19.78 -19.07
CA GLN A 40 1.33 -21.21 -18.81
C GLN A 40 0.41 -21.56 -17.65
N GLU A 41 -0.54 -22.48 -17.88
CA GLU A 41 -1.55 -22.85 -16.89
C GLU A 41 -0.93 -23.39 -15.59
N GLU A 42 0.16 -24.15 -15.71
CA GLU A 42 0.90 -24.72 -14.60
C GLU A 42 1.48 -23.68 -13.63
N ASN A 43 1.66 -22.43 -14.07
CA ASN A 43 2.21 -21.34 -13.27
C ASN A 43 1.13 -20.46 -12.61
N ARG A 44 -0.15 -20.70 -12.85
CA ARG A 44 -1.25 -19.84 -12.38
C ARG A 44 -1.24 -19.63 -10.88
N ASP A 45 -1.08 -20.70 -10.11
CA ASP A 45 -1.09 -20.62 -8.64
C ASP A 45 0.13 -19.85 -8.12
N SER A 46 1.31 -20.06 -8.71
CA SER A 46 2.52 -19.31 -8.38
C SER A 46 2.36 -17.82 -8.71
N VAL A 47 1.83 -17.51 -9.89
CA VAL A 47 1.57 -16.12 -10.31
C VAL A 47 0.54 -15.46 -9.39
N ALA A 48 -0.52 -16.17 -9.04
CA ALA A 48 -1.52 -15.66 -8.11
C ALA A 48 -0.94 -15.35 -6.72
N ALA A 49 -0.06 -16.21 -6.22
CA ALA A 49 0.62 -16.00 -4.95
C ALA A 49 1.57 -14.78 -5.00
N ASP A 50 2.35 -14.64 -6.08
CA ASP A 50 3.25 -13.50 -6.27
C ASP A 50 2.47 -12.18 -6.37
N LEU A 51 1.39 -12.14 -7.15
CA LEU A 51 0.53 -10.95 -7.26
C LEU A 51 -0.15 -10.61 -5.93
N TYR A 52 -0.64 -11.62 -5.21
CA TYR A 52 -1.23 -11.42 -3.90
C TYR A 52 -0.21 -10.80 -2.92
N ALA A 53 1.02 -11.31 -2.89
CA ALA A 53 2.08 -10.80 -2.03
C ALA A 53 2.39 -9.33 -2.31
N VAL A 54 2.45 -8.94 -3.58
CA VAL A 54 2.68 -7.54 -3.98
C VAL A 54 1.50 -6.65 -3.57
N LEU A 55 0.27 -7.06 -3.85
CA LEU A 55 -0.93 -6.29 -3.49
C LEU A 55 -1.08 -6.15 -1.97
N GLU A 56 -0.80 -7.21 -1.22
CA GLU A 56 -0.83 -7.17 0.24
C GLU A 56 0.26 -6.25 0.79
N THR A 57 1.44 -6.22 0.17
CA THR A 57 2.50 -5.26 0.51
C THR A 57 2.05 -3.82 0.21
N CYS A 58 1.38 -3.56 -0.92
CA CYS A 58 0.80 -2.25 -1.21
C CYS A 58 -0.22 -1.83 -0.15
N ARG A 59 -1.04 -2.75 0.35
CA ARG A 59 -1.97 -2.50 1.47
C ARG A 59 -1.21 -2.10 2.73
N LEU A 60 -0.18 -2.84 3.11
CA LEU A 60 0.64 -2.54 4.30
C LEU A 60 1.34 -1.19 4.17
N VAL A 61 1.88 -0.87 3.00
CA VAL A 61 2.48 0.44 2.71
C VAL A 61 1.43 1.55 2.89
N ALA A 62 0.22 1.39 2.36
CA ALA A 62 -0.86 2.36 2.52
C ALA A 62 -1.22 2.57 4.00
N VAL A 63 -1.34 1.48 4.77
CA VAL A 63 -1.59 1.54 6.22
C VAL A 63 -0.50 2.33 6.94
N LEU A 64 0.76 2.04 6.66
CA LEU A 64 1.92 2.71 7.27
C LEU A 64 2.04 4.18 6.87
N LEU A 65 1.60 4.53 5.66
CA LEU A 65 1.58 5.92 5.18
C LEU A 65 0.44 6.76 5.77
N THR A 66 -0.59 6.12 6.33
CA THR A 66 -1.78 6.83 6.83
C THR A 66 -1.47 8.00 7.77
N PRO A 67 -0.56 7.89 8.76
CA PRO A 67 -0.22 9.02 9.64
C PRO A 67 0.61 10.11 8.97
N LEU A 68 1.27 9.84 7.85
CA LEU A 68 2.15 10.78 7.15
C LEU A 68 1.47 11.43 5.95
N LEU A 69 0.76 10.64 5.15
CA LEU A 69 0.14 11.02 3.88
C LEU A 69 -1.29 10.42 3.79
N PRO A 70 -2.25 10.89 4.61
CA PRO A 70 -3.58 10.26 4.72
C PRO A 70 -4.35 10.22 3.39
N ASP A 71 -4.26 11.27 2.59
CA ASP A 71 -4.95 11.33 1.29
C ASP A 71 -4.39 10.33 0.27
N LEU A 72 -3.07 10.15 0.24
CA LEU A 72 -2.43 9.15 -0.60
C LEU A 72 -2.79 7.74 -0.13
N ALA A 73 -2.71 7.49 1.17
CA ALA A 73 -3.07 6.22 1.77
C ALA A 73 -4.52 5.83 1.47
N THR A 74 -5.46 6.77 1.60
CA THR A 74 -6.87 6.58 1.25
C THR A 74 -7.04 6.18 -0.22
N ARG A 75 -6.38 6.86 -1.14
CA ARG A 75 -6.43 6.53 -2.57
C ARG A 75 -5.81 5.17 -2.87
N MET A 76 -4.71 4.80 -2.22
CA MET A 76 -4.10 3.48 -2.36
C MET A 76 -5.02 2.37 -1.87
N LEU A 77 -5.64 2.54 -0.69
CA LEU A 77 -6.60 1.57 -0.16
C LEU A 77 -7.83 1.43 -1.07
N ALA A 78 -8.35 2.53 -1.59
CA ALA A 78 -9.47 2.51 -2.53
C ALA A 78 -9.14 1.71 -3.81
N GLN A 79 -7.90 1.78 -4.33
CA GLN A 79 -7.45 0.96 -5.47
C GLN A 79 -7.39 -0.55 -5.15
N LEU A 80 -7.37 -0.91 -3.88
CA LEU A 80 -7.43 -2.29 -3.41
C LEU A 80 -8.85 -2.71 -3.03
N GLY A 81 -9.85 -1.83 -3.23
CA GLY A 81 -11.24 -2.06 -2.83
C GLY A 81 -11.46 -2.03 -1.32
N LEU A 82 -10.60 -1.34 -0.59
CA LEU A 82 -10.65 -1.24 0.87
C LEU A 82 -11.10 0.14 1.33
N GLU A 83 -11.78 0.17 2.48
CA GLU A 83 -12.16 1.40 3.15
C GLU A 83 -10.94 2.14 3.73
N PRO A 84 -10.97 3.47 3.80
CA PRO A 84 -9.92 4.25 4.42
C PRO A 84 -9.81 3.94 5.92
N ILE A 85 -8.59 3.99 6.44
CA ILE A 85 -8.38 3.87 7.89
C ILE A 85 -8.77 5.20 8.53
N PRO A 86 -9.66 5.20 9.55
CA PRO A 86 -10.05 6.42 10.24
C PRO A 86 -8.83 7.07 10.88
N CYS A 87 -8.44 8.24 10.38
CA CYS A 87 -7.49 9.13 11.05
C CYS A 87 -8.31 10.18 11.78
N GLY A 88 -8.09 10.36 13.05
CA GLY A 88 -8.87 11.20 13.97
C GLY A 88 -8.94 12.71 13.66
N ALA A 89 -9.01 13.11 12.40
CA ALA A 89 -9.13 14.51 11.98
C ALA A 89 -10.58 15.01 11.84
N SER A 90 -11.58 14.17 12.02
CA SER A 90 -12.98 14.55 11.94
C SER A 90 -13.65 14.35 13.28
N GLY A 91 -13.49 15.30 14.23
CA GLY A 91 -14.41 15.65 15.33
C GLY A 91 -15.15 14.57 16.14
N GLY A 92 -14.96 13.33 15.89
CA GLY A 92 -15.52 12.20 16.61
C GLY A 92 -14.38 11.30 17.10
N ALA A 93 -14.42 10.91 18.36
CA ALA A 93 -13.43 10.08 19.04
C ALA A 93 -13.39 8.62 18.48
N ALA A 94 -13.07 8.46 17.20
CA ALA A 94 -12.63 7.17 16.70
C ALA A 94 -11.21 6.97 17.18
N ILE A 95 -11.05 6.22 18.26
CA ILE A 95 -9.74 5.68 18.66
C ILE A 95 -9.28 4.85 17.47
N PRO A 96 -8.14 5.18 16.84
CA PRO A 96 -7.64 4.35 15.76
C PRO A 96 -7.43 2.94 16.29
N PRO A 97 -7.79 1.91 15.51
CA PRO A 97 -7.55 0.54 15.93
C PRO A 97 -6.07 0.36 16.26
N PRO A 98 -5.71 -0.50 17.19
CA PRO A 98 -4.31 -0.77 17.47
C PRO A 98 -3.62 -1.15 16.16
N TRP A 99 -2.52 -0.50 15.83
CA TRP A 99 -1.78 -0.67 14.57
C TRP A 99 -1.43 -2.13 14.24
N SER A 100 -1.41 -2.99 15.24
CA SER A 100 -1.21 -4.43 15.09
C SER A 100 -2.27 -5.12 14.22
N GLU A 101 -3.52 -4.64 14.22
CA GLU A 101 -4.60 -5.23 13.44
C GLU A 101 -4.50 -4.89 11.95
N PRO A 102 -4.49 -3.60 11.54
CA PRO A 102 -4.39 -3.26 10.12
C PRO A 102 -3.06 -3.64 9.50
N LEU A 103 -2.01 -3.85 10.29
CA LEU A 103 -0.68 -4.29 9.82
C LEU A 103 -0.51 -5.80 9.78
N ARG A 104 -1.52 -6.56 10.16
CA ARG A 104 -1.47 -8.02 10.05
C ARG A 104 -1.45 -8.45 8.59
N TRP A 105 -0.58 -9.38 8.26
CA TRP A 105 -0.55 -10.01 6.94
C TRP A 105 -1.86 -10.77 6.66
N GLY A 106 -2.32 -10.74 5.41
CA GLY A 106 -3.54 -11.43 5.01
C GLY A 106 -4.82 -10.58 5.14
N GLY A 107 -4.68 -9.27 5.13
CA GLY A 107 -5.81 -8.33 5.17
C GLY A 107 -6.59 -8.23 3.86
N LEU A 108 -5.98 -8.58 2.72
CA LEU A 108 -6.68 -8.68 1.44
C LEU A 108 -7.38 -10.03 1.33
N ARG A 109 -8.61 -10.01 0.80
CA ARG A 109 -9.34 -11.24 0.45
C ARG A 109 -9.00 -11.62 -0.98
N GLY A 110 -8.44 -12.82 -1.16
CA GLY A 110 -8.24 -13.38 -2.49
C GLY A 110 -9.57 -13.54 -3.26
N GLY A 111 -9.53 -13.36 -4.57
CA GLY A 111 -10.70 -13.51 -5.43
C GLY A 111 -11.67 -12.33 -5.46
N SER A 112 -11.42 -11.26 -4.70
CA SER A 112 -12.18 -10.01 -4.80
C SER A 112 -11.80 -9.25 -6.07
N PRO A 113 -12.77 -8.70 -6.83
CA PRO A 113 -12.47 -7.86 -7.97
C PRO A 113 -11.81 -6.56 -7.51
N LEU A 114 -10.76 -6.15 -8.20
CA LEU A 114 -10.15 -4.84 -7.99
C LEU A 114 -10.94 -3.77 -8.74
N PRO A 115 -11.04 -2.55 -8.20
CA PRO A 115 -11.60 -1.41 -8.91
C PRO A 115 -10.83 -1.09 -10.19
N GLU A 116 -11.41 -0.27 -11.06
CA GLU A 116 -10.72 0.25 -12.23
C GLU A 116 -9.45 1.02 -11.80
N PRO A 117 -8.29 0.75 -12.43
CA PRO A 117 -7.04 1.37 -12.02
C PRO A 117 -7.02 2.87 -12.34
N VAL A 118 -6.76 3.67 -11.31
CA VAL A 118 -6.61 5.13 -11.41
C VAL A 118 -5.28 5.53 -10.79
N PRO A 119 -4.51 6.44 -11.41
CA PRO A 119 -3.27 6.92 -10.81
C PRO A 119 -3.51 7.54 -9.42
N VAL A 120 -2.82 7.02 -8.40
CA VAL A 120 -2.95 7.52 -7.02
C VAL A 120 -2.17 8.81 -6.78
N MET A 121 -1.17 9.08 -7.63
CA MET A 121 -0.42 10.35 -7.67
C MET A 121 -0.29 10.83 -9.10
N GLN A 122 -0.34 12.14 -9.27
CA GLN A 122 -0.05 12.82 -10.53
C GLN A 122 1.19 13.69 -10.32
N ARG A 123 2.00 13.79 -11.37
CA ARG A 123 3.12 14.74 -11.36
C ARG A 123 2.56 16.15 -11.34
N LEU A 124 3.04 16.95 -10.41
CA LEU A 124 2.71 18.38 -10.39
C LEU A 124 3.47 19.06 -11.52
N GLU A 125 2.73 19.68 -12.43
CA GLU A 125 3.29 20.58 -13.44
C GLU A 125 3.14 22.01 -12.92
N LEU A 126 4.23 22.75 -12.90
CA LEU A 126 4.18 24.19 -12.65
C LEU A 126 3.57 24.84 -13.89
N GLU A 127 2.42 25.49 -13.75
CA GLU A 127 1.95 26.40 -14.78
C GLU A 127 3.02 27.46 -14.98
N SER A 128 3.59 27.53 -16.19
CA SER A 128 4.51 28.60 -16.51
C SER A 128 3.78 29.93 -16.34
N PRO A 129 4.31 30.87 -15.54
CA PRO A 129 3.70 32.19 -15.46
C PRO A 129 3.72 32.82 -16.87
N LEU A 130 2.54 33.27 -17.31
CA LEU A 130 2.36 34.04 -18.54
C LEU A 130 3.19 35.32 -18.53
#